data_9adfd3efc5e72d6db6548698a88e906a
#
_entry.id   9adfd3efc5e72d6db6548698a88e906a
#
_cell.length_a   1.000
_cell.length_b   1.000
_cell.length_c   1.000
_cell.angle_alpha   90.00
_cell.angle_beta   90.00
_cell.angle_gamma   90.00
#
_symmetry.space_group_name_H-M   'P 1'
#
loop_
_entity.id
_entity.type
_entity.pdbx_description
1 polymer ?
#
loop_
_entity_poly.entity_id
_entity_poly.type
_entity_poly.pdbx_seq_one_letter_code
_entity_poly.pdbx_strand_id
1 'polypeptide(L)'
;MVIALCALMCMVAGCKSDPQKDPTNPDTPVTPVDPPAPTETLKGNIARPTWTTPTDYDYTSSMTAVLKVDLLAAYPELAKDYVLQDKDILAAFIGDKCLGVASPTDGLFYMYIVGSEGSVTLQYWSAYYSNTFVAKNAFEFQNDAHLGTVSKPVKPSFVVTGK
;
A
#
# COMPACT_ATOMS: atom_id res chain seq x y z
N MET A 1 -47.30 20.71 36.67
CA MET A 1 -46.36 20.80 37.80
C MET A 1 -44.98 21.03 37.14
N VAL A 2 -44.68 22.25 36.76
CA VAL A 2 -44.14 23.40 37.52
C VAL A 2 -42.74 23.13 38.07
N ILE A 3 -41.85 24.06 37.65
CA ILE A 3 -40.63 24.54 38.31
C ILE A 3 -39.35 23.94 37.75
N ALA A 4 -38.33 24.69 37.35
CA ALA A 4 -37.86 26.08 37.20
C ALA A 4 -36.40 25.95 36.82
N LEU A 5 -35.93 26.58 35.81
CA LEU A 5 -35.11 27.80 35.70
C LEU A 5 -33.98 27.92 36.77
N CYS A 6 -32.72 27.78 36.30
CA CYS A 6 -31.61 28.53 36.85
C CYS A 6 -30.53 28.75 35.80
N ALA A 7 -30.49 29.99 35.32
CA ALA A 7 -29.38 30.56 34.57
C ALA A 7 -28.26 30.93 35.57
N LEU A 8 -27.00 30.68 35.20
CA LEU A 8 -25.87 31.34 35.85
C LEU A 8 -24.87 31.75 34.80
N MET A 9 -24.90 33.04 34.47
CA MET A 9 -23.86 33.78 33.80
C MET A 9 -22.64 33.88 34.73
N CYS A 10 -21.47 33.52 34.24
CA CYS A 10 -20.21 34.04 34.75
C CYS A 10 -19.42 34.66 33.59
N MET A 11 -19.49 35.95 33.53
CA MET A 11 -18.51 36.79 32.84
C MET A 11 -17.22 36.80 33.67
N VAL A 12 -16.09 36.52 33.02
CA VAL A 12 -14.79 36.91 33.56
C VAL A 12 -14.04 37.63 32.47
N ALA A 13 -13.79 38.89 32.79
CA ALA A 13 -13.10 39.88 31.98
C ALA A 13 -11.60 39.57 31.87
N GLY A 14 -11.07 39.88 30.75
CA GLY A 14 -9.75 40.15 30.26
C GLY A 14 -8.55 40.21 31.19
N CYS A 15 -7.47 39.64 30.70
CA CYS A 15 -6.13 40.17 30.89
C CYS A 15 -5.43 40.14 29.54
N LYS A 16 -5.26 41.33 28.96
CA LYS A 16 -4.26 41.58 27.93
C LYS A 16 -2.90 41.57 28.63
N SER A 17 -2.05 40.64 28.27
CA SER A 17 -0.62 40.73 28.51
C SER A 17 0.04 41.02 27.15
N ASP A 18 0.57 42.23 27.00
CA ASP A 18 1.46 42.59 25.93
C ASP A 18 2.75 41.75 26.02
N PRO A 19 3.18 41.06 24.98
CA PRO A 19 4.53 40.52 24.94
C PRO A 19 5.48 41.68 24.57
N GLN A 20 6.36 41.96 25.49
CA GLN A 20 7.49 42.86 25.36
C GLN A 20 8.35 42.46 24.17
N LYS A 21 8.47 43.36 23.21
CA LYS A 21 9.28 43.21 22.00
C LYS A 21 10.74 43.32 22.37
N ASP A 22 11.46 42.22 22.27
CA ASP A 22 12.93 42.14 22.37
C ASP A 22 13.53 42.49 20.99
N PRO A 23 14.36 43.58 20.87
CA PRO A 23 14.79 44.08 19.57
C PRO A 23 16.17 43.57 19.12
N THR A 24 16.49 42.25 19.25
CA THR A 24 17.75 41.74 18.76
C THR A 24 17.63 40.27 18.28
N ASN A 25 16.94 40.06 17.15
CA ASN A 25 17.30 38.98 16.26
C ASN A 25 16.78 39.27 14.84
N PRO A 26 17.65 39.38 13.82
CA PRO A 26 17.18 39.54 12.47
C PRO A 26 16.52 38.22 12.04
N ASP A 27 15.22 38.28 11.78
CA ASP A 27 14.42 37.22 11.17
C ASP A 27 15.09 36.76 9.89
N THR A 28 15.82 35.65 9.99
CA THR A 28 16.14 34.84 8.82
C THR A 28 14.81 34.15 8.46
N PRO A 29 14.24 34.35 7.27
CA PRO A 29 13.08 33.60 6.84
C PRO A 29 13.50 32.14 6.78
N VAL A 30 13.06 31.34 7.74
CA VAL A 30 13.13 29.87 7.62
C VAL A 30 12.18 29.53 6.48
N THR A 31 12.74 29.33 5.31
CA THR A 31 12.00 28.73 4.21
C THR A 31 11.44 27.43 4.74
N PRO A 32 10.11 27.21 4.71
CA PRO A 32 9.56 25.91 5.05
C PRO A 32 10.23 24.90 4.10
N VAL A 33 11.00 23.95 4.65
CA VAL A 33 11.47 22.82 3.88
C VAL A 33 10.23 22.00 3.61
N ASP A 34 9.74 22.07 2.37
CA ASP A 34 8.67 21.19 1.92
C ASP A 34 9.05 19.76 2.29
N PRO A 35 8.14 18.99 2.93
CA PRO A 35 8.38 17.59 3.17
C PRO A 35 8.70 16.93 1.81
N PRO A 36 9.71 16.05 1.74
CA PRO A 36 10.11 15.40 0.49
C PRO A 36 8.89 14.78 -0.18
N ALA A 37 8.74 15.01 -1.47
CA ALA A 37 7.62 14.51 -2.23
C ALA A 37 7.46 12.99 -1.98
N PRO A 38 6.27 12.51 -1.65
CA PRO A 38 6.04 11.11 -1.25
C PRO A 38 6.58 10.09 -2.26
N THR A 39 6.62 10.44 -3.52
CA THR A 39 7.14 9.64 -4.64
C THR A 39 8.61 9.22 -4.44
N GLU A 40 9.45 10.08 -3.88
CA GLU A 40 10.87 9.76 -3.69
C GLU A 40 11.09 8.73 -2.58
N THR A 41 10.22 8.69 -1.58
CA THR A 41 10.33 7.72 -0.47
C THR A 41 10.00 6.29 -0.88
N LEU A 42 9.30 6.10 -2.00
CA LEU A 42 8.93 4.78 -2.53
C LEU A 42 9.92 4.23 -3.55
N LYS A 43 10.77 5.10 -4.12
CA LYS A 43 11.84 4.64 -4.98
C LYS A 43 12.88 3.86 -4.18
N GLY A 44 13.23 2.69 -4.69
CA GLY A 44 14.27 1.82 -4.16
C GLY A 44 15.36 1.58 -5.21
N ASN A 45 16.19 0.60 -4.93
CA ASN A 45 17.22 0.09 -5.83
C ASN A 45 17.19 -1.45 -5.90
N ILE A 46 16.03 -2.03 -5.61
CA ILE A 46 15.84 -3.48 -5.63
C ILE A 46 15.80 -3.95 -7.07
N ALA A 47 16.76 -4.80 -7.44
CA ALA A 47 16.76 -5.44 -8.73
C ALA A 47 15.47 -6.27 -8.92
N ARG A 48 15.06 -6.47 -10.19
CA ARG A 48 13.91 -7.32 -10.49
C ARG A 48 14.13 -8.71 -9.92
N PRO A 49 13.25 -9.20 -9.05
CA PRO A 49 13.36 -10.55 -8.51
C PRO A 49 13.25 -11.62 -9.60
N THR A 50 13.89 -12.75 -9.35
CA THR A 50 13.85 -13.92 -10.22
C THR A 50 12.81 -14.95 -9.75
N TRP A 51 11.67 -14.47 -9.25
CA TRP A 51 10.57 -15.35 -8.84
C TRP A 51 10.08 -16.19 -10.02
N THR A 52 9.84 -17.46 -9.76
CA THR A 52 9.32 -18.39 -10.75
C THR A 52 8.22 -19.24 -10.15
N THR A 53 7.19 -19.54 -10.93
CA THR A 53 6.20 -20.54 -10.54
C THR A 53 6.88 -21.91 -10.55
N PRO A 54 6.71 -22.75 -9.51
CA PRO A 54 7.25 -24.09 -9.51
C PRO A 54 6.69 -24.91 -10.67
N THR A 55 7.55 -25.69 -11.31
CA THR A 55 7.18 -26.61 -12.38
C THR A 55 7.15 -28.05 -11.89
N ASP A 56 7.43 -28.27 -10.61
CA ASP A 56 7.50 -29.59 -10.02
C ASP A 56 6.12 -30.20 -9.92
N TYR A 57 6.00 -31.45 -10.35
CA TYR A 57 4.77 -32.24 -10.33
C TYR A 57 4.30 -32.61 -8.91
N ASP A 58 4.99 -32.12 -7.88
CA ASP A 58 4.65 -32.37 -6.47
C ASP A 58 3.39 -31.66 -5.99
N TYR A 59 2.90 -30.69 -6.76
CA TYR A 59 1.68 -29.94 -6.42
C TYR A 59 0.49 -30.51 -7.18
N THR A 60 -0.35 -31.25 -6.47
CA THR A 60 -1.61 -31.80 -7.02
C THR A 60 -2.78 -30.83 -6.94
N SER A 61 -2.57 -29.72 -6.25
CA SER A 61 -3.60 -28.69 -5.98
C SER A 61 -3.22 -27.34 -6.55
N SER A 62 -4.19 -26.62 -7.03
CA SER A 62 -3.99 -25.30 -7.59
C SER A 62 -5.20 -24.40 -7.39
N MET A 63 -4.99 -23.09 -7.49
CA MET A 63 -6.05 -22.08 -7.61
C MET A 63 -5.68 -21.04 -8.64
N THR A 64 -6.65 -20.29 -9.10
CA THR A 64 -6.45 -19.15 -9.99
C THR A 64 -6.86 -17.83 -9.33
N ALA A 65 -6.18 -16.76 -9.68
CA ALA A 65 -6.54 -15.43 -9.19
C ALA A 65 -6.47 -14.40 -10.31
N VAL A 66 -7.47 -13.52 -10.37
CA VAL A 66 -7.45 -12.31 -11.19
C VAL A 66 -7.30 -11.11 -10.25
N LEU A 67 -6.16 -10.45 -10.33
CA LEU A 67 -5.73 -9.42 -9.38
C LEU A 67 -5.49 -8.10 -10.11
N LYS A 68 -5.78 -7.01 -9.45
CA LYS A 68 -5.41 -5.66 -9.88
C LYS A 68 -4.56 -5.00 -8.82
N VAL A 69 -3.34 -4.64 -9.17
CA VAL A 69 -2.49 -3.83 -8.30
C VAL A 69 -2.98 -2.38 -8.34
N ASP A 70 -3.30 -1.85 -7.19
CA ASP A 70 -3.76 -0.48 -7.01
C ASP A 70 -2.92 0.18 -5.90
N LEU A 71 -1.71 0.64 -6.25
CA LEU A 71 -0.84 1.34 -5.30
C LEU A 71 -1.44 2.67 -4.86
N LEU A 72 -2.30 3.27 -5.68
CA LEU A 72 -2.92 4.56 -5.38
C LEU A 72 -3.90 4.47 -4.21
N ALA A 73 -4.52 3.32 -4.00
CA ALA A 73 -5.37 3.10 -2.83
C ALA A 73 -4.58 3.14 -1.51
N ALA A 74 -3.31 2.74 -1.54
CA ALA A 74 -2.42 2.79 -0.37
C ALA A 74 -1.63 4.11 -0.27
N TYR A 75 -1.39 4.76 -1.41
CA TYR A 75 -0.56 5.95 -1.56
C TYR A 75 -1.24 6.93 -2.52
N PRO A 76 -2.29 7.65 -2.09
CA PRO A 76 -3.07 8.55 -2.96
C PRO A 76 -2.25 9.65 -3.61
N GLU A 77 -1.14 10.05 -3.00
CA GLU A 77 -0.20 11.05 -3.49
C GLU A 77 0.55 10.61 -4.76
N LEU A 78 0.63 9.30 -5.02
CA LEU A 78 1.28 8.76 -6.21
C LEU A 78 0.44 8.89 -7.49
N ALA A 79 -0.83 9.29 -7.37
CA ALA A 79 -1.84 9.20 -8.42
C ALA A 79 -1.43 9.79 -9.77
N LYS A 80 -0.48 10.72 -9.78
CA LYS A 80 -0.12 11.45 -11.01
C LYS A 80 0.99 10.78 -11.83
N ASP A 81 1.85 9.99 -11.18
CA ASP A 81 3.12 9.56 -11.79
C ASP A 81 3.28 8.03 -11.87
N TYR A 82 2.43 7.28 -11.17
CA TYR A 82 2.51 5.82 -11.20
C TYR A 82 1.91 5.23 -12.49
N VAL A 83 2.72 4.48 -13.20
CA VAL A 83 2.30 3.71 -14.37
C VAL A 83 2.71 2.25 -14.20
N LEU A 84 1.74 1.34 -14.29
CA LEU A 84 1.99 -0.09 -14.38
C LEU A 84 2.83 -0.38 -15.63
N GLN A 85 3.93 -1.11 -15.47
CA GLN A 85 4.86 -1.41 -16.54
C GLN A 85 4.85 -2.91 -16.89
N ASP A 86 5.12 -3.25 -18.15
CA ASP A 86 5.19 -4.65 -18.61
C ASP A 86 6.25 -5.49 -17.87
N LYS A 87 7.23 -4.81 -17.28
CA LYS A 87 8.29 -5.46 -16.48
C LYS A 87 7.90 -5.73 -15.04
N ASP A 88 6.77 -5.19 -14.58
CA ASP A 88 6.26 -5.44 -13.25
C ASP A 88 5.95 -6.92 -13.06
N ILE A 89 6.10 -7.41 -11.84
CA ILE A 89 5.74 -8.80 -11.51
C ILE A 89 5.02 -8.85 -10.17
N LEU A 90 4.05 -9.74 -10.11
CA LEU A 90 3.32 -10.09 -8.90
C LEU A 90 3.56 -11.57 -8.60
N ALA A 91 3.90 -11.89 -7.37
CA ALA A 91 4.16 -13.25 -6.94
C ALA A 91 3.35 -13.62 -5.69
N ALA A 92 2.95 -14.89 -5.61
CA ALA A 92 2.23 -15.49 -4.51
C ALA A 92 3.16 -16.41 -3.71
N PHE A 93 3.09 -16.31 -2.38
CA PHE A 93 3.93 -17.07 -1.46
C PHE A 93 3.10 -17.74 -0.38
N ILE A 94 3.51 -18.96 0.02
CA ILE A 94 3.15 -19.58 1.30
C ILE A 94 4.45 -19.76 2.08
N GLY A 95 4.59 -19.03 3.20
CA GLY A 95 5.90 -18.89 3.85
C GLY A 95 6.91 -18.26 2.88
N ASP A 96 8.06 -18.91 2.70
CA ASP A 96 9.14 -18.44 1.81
C ASP A 96 9.08 -19.05 0.40
N LYS A 97 8.10 -19.91 0.13
CA LYS A 97 7.98 -20.59 -1.17
C LYS A 97 7.15 -19.74 -2.13
N CYS A 98 7.75 -19.35 -3.27
CA CYS A 98 7.02 -18.75 -4.38
C CYS A 98 6.21 -19.82 -5.09
N LEU A 99 4.90 -19.66 -5.18
CA LEU A 99 3.95 -20.64 -5.68
C LEU A 99 3.20 -20.19 -6.93
N GLY A 100 3.37 -18.94 -7.33
CA GLY A 100 2.78 -18.39 -8.54
C GLY A 100 3.39 -17.04 -8.87
N VAL A 101 3.58 -16.77 -10.16
CA VAL A 101 4.08 -15.49 -10.66
C VAL A 101 3.23 -15.05 -11.85
N ALA A 102 2.93 -13.78 -11.92
CA ALA A 102 2.21 -13.18 -13.04
C ALA A 102 2.86 -11.86 -13.46
N SER A 103 2.84 -11.59 -14.76
CA SER A 103 3.11 -10.28 -15.34
C SER A 103 1.80 -9.60 -15.70
N PRO A 104 1.75 -8.27 -15.80
CA PRO A 104 0.53 -7.56 -16.15
C PRO A 104 0.11 -7.83 -17.58
N THR A 105 -1.19 -8.03 -17.77
CA THR A 105 -1.84 -8.15 -19.08
C THR A 105 -3.13 -7.34 -19.00
N ASP A 106 -3.30 -6.35 -19.88
CA ASP A 106 -4.45 -5.44 -19.88
C ASP A 106 -4.75 -4.80 -18.52
N GLY A 107 -3.69 -4.48 -17.76
CA GLY A 107 -3.79 -3.85 -16.43
C GLY A 107 -4.19 -4.80 -15.30
N LEU A 108 -4.24 -6.11 -15.56
CA LEU A 108 -4.55 -7.16 -14.59
C LEU A 108 -3.41 -8.17 -14.50
N PHE A 109 -3.38 -8.90 -13.40
CA PHE A 109 -2.49 -10.03 -13.18
C PHE A 109 -3.32 -11.31 -13.13
N TYR A 110 -3.11 -12.19 -14.10
CA TYR A 110 -3.71 -13.51 -14.16
C TYR A 110 -2.73 -14.50 -13.56
N MET A 111 -3.03 -14.99 -12.38
CA MET A 111 -2.11 -15.81 -11.61
C MET A 111 -2.65 -17.24 -11.48
N TYR A 112 -1.79 -18.19 -11.78
CA TYR A 112 -1.97 -19.59 -11.42
C TYR A 112 -1.09 -19.86 -10.21
N ILE A 113 -1.69 -20.35 -9.12
CA ILE A 113 -1.02 -20.60 -7.85
C ILE A 113 -1.10 -22.08 -7.59
N VAL A 114 0.05 -22.74 -7.52
CA VAL A 114 0.16 -24.14 -7.11
C VAL A 114 0.42 -24.20 -5.62
N GLY A 115 0.03 -25.24 -4.95
CA GLY A 115 0.29 -25.33 -3.53
C GLY A 115 -0.50 -26.40 -2.81
N SER A 116 -0.55 -26.24 -1.51
CA SER A 116 -1.32 -27.01 -0.58
C SER A 116 -2.08 -26.08 0.34
N GLU A 117 -2.39 -26.49 1.53
CA GLU A 117 -3.01 -25.65 2.55
C GLU A 117 -2.07 -24.51 3.00
N GLY A 118 -2.64 -23.38 3.37
CA GLY A 118 -1.93 -22.26 3.98
C GLY A 118 -2.36 -20.88 3.49
N SER A 119 -1.85 -19.89 4.18
CA SER A 119 -2.14 -18.48 3.90
C SER A 119 -1.21 -17.96 2.81
N VAL A 120 -1.81 -17.46 1.73
CA VAL A 120 -1.09 -16.91 0.58
C VAL A 120 -0.86 -15.42 0.81
N THR A 121 0.40 -15.02 0.78
CA THR A 121 0.81 -13.61 0.74
C THR A 121 1.22 -13.21 -0.66
N LEU A 122 1.05 -11.93 -1.01
CA LEU A 122 1.43 -11.41 -2.31
C LEU A 122 2.58 -10.42 -2.18
N GLN A 123 3.53 -10.52 -3.09
CA GLN A 123 4.60 -9.55 -3.26
C GLN A 123 4.57 -8.99 -4.68
N TYR A 124 4.62 -7.68 -4.79
CA TYR A 124 4.61 -6.96 -6.06
C TYR A 124 5.92 -6.19 -6.21
N TRP A 125 6.67 -6.45 -7.27
CA TRP A 125 7.82 -5.65 -7.64
C TRP A 125 7.45 -4.70 -8.77
N SER A 126 7.69 -3.41 -8.54
CA SER A 126 7.44 -2.35 -9.50
C SER A 126 8.72 -1.93 -10.19
N ALA A 127 8.75 -2.01 -11.50
CA ALA A 127 9.85 -1.51 -12.31
C ALA A 127 9.97 0.02 -12.23
N TYR A 128 8.83 0.72 -12.09
CA TYR A 128 8.81 2.18 -11.95
C TYR A 128 9.50 2.64 -10.67
N TYR A 129 9.25 1.97 -9.55
CA TYR A 129 9.85 2.31 -8.26
C TYR A 129 11.17 1.57 -7.99
N SER A 130 11.51 0.53 -8.76
CA SER A 130 12.61 -0.40 -8.45
C SER A 130 12.52 -0.87 -7.00
N ASN A 131 11.32 -1.25 -6.58
CA ASN A 131 11.03 -1.62 -5.20
C ASN A 131 9.98 -2.72 -5.12
N THR A 132 9.95 -3.40 -3.95
CA THR A 132 8.99 -4.46 -3.66
C THR A 132 7.96 -3.99 -2.63
N PHE A 133 6.72 -4.36 -2.86
CA PHE A 133 5.58 -4.09 -2.01
C PHE A 133 4.95 -5.41 -1.57
N VAL A 134 4.52 -5.50 -0.31
CA VAL A 134 3.84 -6.69 0.22
C VAL A 134 2.38 -6.37 0.49
N ALA A 135 1.50 -7.29 0.14
CA ALA A 135 0.08 -7.15 0.44
C ALA A 135 -0.15 -7.19 1.96
N LYS A 136 -0.96 -6.26 2.46
CA LYS A 136 -1.36 -6.22 3.89
C LYS A 136 -2.19 -7.42 4.28
N ASN A 137 -2.99 -7.93 3.34
CA ASN A 137 -3.93 -9.02 3.57
C ASN A 137 -3.48 -10.25 2.79
N ALA A 138 -3.41 -11.37 3.48
CA ALA A 138 -3.29 -12.67 2.89
C ALA A 138 -4.68 -13.25 2.55
N PHE A 139 -4.73 -14.29 1.76
CA PHE A 139 -5.93 -15.12 1.55
C PHE A 139 -5.55 -16.58 1.70
N GLU A 140 -6.52 -17.42 2.06
CA GLU A 140 -6.27 -18.85 2.22
C GLU A 140 -6.22 -19.56 0.86
N PHE A 141 -5.25 -20.45 0.70
CA PHE A 141 -5.21 -21.34 -0.45
C PHE A 141 -6.40 -22.31 -0.40
N GLN A 142 -7.11 -22.40 -1.50
CA GLN A 142 -8.24 -23.34 -1.65
C GLN A 142 -8.10 -24.04 -3.00
N ASN A 143 -8.03 -25.35 -2.97
CA ASN A 143 -7.94 -26.14 -4.20
C ASN A 143 -9.10 -25.85 -5.14
N ASP A 144 -8.81 -25.75 -6.44
CA ASP A 144 -9.76 -25.46 -7.52
C ASP A 144 -10.53 -24.14 -7.38
N ALA A 145 -10.10 -23.25 -6.44
CA ALA A 145 -10.74 -21.94 -6.26
C ALA A 145 -10.37 -20.96 -7.37
N HIS A 146 -11.31 -20.04 -7.62
CA HIS A 146 -11.15 -18.93 -8.54
C HIS A 146 -11.34 -17.61 -7.77
N LEU A 147 -10.26 -16.88 -7.54
CA LEU A 147 -10.27 -15.63 -6.80
C LEU A 147 -10.38 -14.44 -7.75
N GLY A 148 -11.50 -13.74 -7.70
CA GLY A 148 -11.77 -12.60 -8.59
C GLY A 148 -12.09 -12.99 -10.03
N THR A 149 -12.47 -12.00 -10.83
CA THR A 149 -12.78 -12.14 -12.27
C THR A 149 -12.26 -10.92 -13.03
N VAL A 150 -12.24 -10.96 -14.34
CA VAL A 150 -11.83 -9.83 -15.19
C VAL A 150 -12.68 -8.58 -14.89
N SER A 151 -13.99 -8.74 -14.75
CA SER A 151 -14.92 -7.65 -14.45
C SER A 151 -14.91 -7.22 -12.98
N LYS A 152 -14.44 -8.08 -12.09
CA LYS A 152 -14.37 -7.83 -10.64
C LYS A 152 -13.06 -8.41 -10.06
N PRO A 153 -11.90 -7.84 -10.43
CA PRO A 153 -10.62 -8.33 -9.92
C PRO A 153 -10.48 -8.05 -8.43
N VAL A 154 -9.74 -8.89 -7.73
CA VAL A 154 -9.36 -8.60 -6.36
C VAL A 154 -8.28 -7.52 -6.36
N LYS A 155 -8.41 -6.57 -5.43
CA LYS A 155 -7.48 -5.44 -5.27
C LYS A 155 -6.78 -5.52 -3.91
N PRO A 156 -5.62 -6.18 -3.83
CA PRO A 156 -4.85 -6.22 -2.60
C PRO A 156 -4.34 -4.81 -2.24
N SER A 157 -4.30 -4.50 -0.94
CA SER A 157 -3.64 -3.29 -0.46
C SER A 157 -2.18 -3.58 -0.16
N PHE A 158 -1.28 -2.81 -0.73
CA PHE A 158 0.17 -3.03 -0.62
C PHE A 158 0.85 -2.03 0.30
N VAL A 159 1.96 -2.45 0.91
CA VAL A 159 2.90 -1.60 1.66
C VAL A 159 4.32 -1.89 1.19
N VAL A 160 5.18 -0.89 1.27
CA VAL A 160 6.62 -1.04 0.98
C VAL A 160 7.24 -1.96 2.03
N THR A 161 7.98 -2.96 1.60
CA THR A 161 8.80 -3.80 2.47
C THR A 161 10.14 -3.13 2.70
N GLY A 162 10.22 -2.39 3.76
CA GLY A 162 11.51 -2.00 4.32
C GLY A 162 12.32 -0.99 3.52
N LYS A 163 12.86 -0.11 4.26
CA LYS A 163 14.08 0.64 3.93
C LYS A 163 15.27 -0.13 4.47
#